data_838401e088d04f928740ecd624df0e43
#
_entry.id   838401e088d04f928740ecd624df0e43
#
_cell.length_a   1.000
_cell.length_b   1.000
_cell.length_c   1.000
_cell.angle_alpha   90.00
_cell.angle_beta   90.00
_cell.angle_gamma   90.00
#
_symmetry.space_group_name_H-M   'P 1'
#
loop_
_entity.id
_entity.type
_entity.pdbx_description
1 polymer ?
#
loop_
_entity_poly.entity_id
_entity_poly.type
_entity_poly.pdbx_seq_one_letter_code
_entity_poly.pdbx_strand_id
1 'polypeptide(L)'
;MILVLRPEEIDGLITMKEAVEVVREGFVQWNKHPDFSEVRHRTHIPSNVRVSVHQGGLPGVGVTGLMTHCEWTTNPTQGGHSIEAFPVRGRPVQVLYDAENGELRCLIIGEPKPKELSLSGVSALRTAANSAVGTDVFARKNAESIGMLGSQNQARHHLIALREIRKIKRVKVYSPNPRHRKEFADEMSALLNIQIQPVEKAE
;
A
#
# COMPACT_ATOMS: atom_id res chain seq x y z
N MET A 1 27.07 -11.03 -6.45
CA MET A 1 26.76 -9.69 -6.99
C MET A 1 25.50 -9.19 -6.27
N ILE A 2 25.54 -7.99 -5.69
CA ILE A 2 24.38 -7.40 -4.98
C ILE A 2 23.65 -6.50 -5.95
N LEU A 3 22.33 -6.69 -6.12
CA LEU A 3 21.47 -5.84 -6.91
C LEU A 3 21.07 -4.61 -6.11
N VAL A 4 21.18 -3.40 -6.69
CA VAL A 4 20.69 -2.15 -6.09
C VAL A 4 19.66 -1.56 -7.03
N LEU A 5 18.40 -1.48 -6.58
CA LEU A 5 17.28 -0.96 -7.36
C LEU A 5 16.86 0.42 -6.84
N ARG A 6 16.72 1.38 -7.73
CA ARG A 6 16.27 2.74 -7.46
C ARG A 6 14.79 2.92 -7.84
N PRO A 7 14.12 3.99 -7.35
CA PRO A 7 12.71 4.20 -7.63
C PRO A 7 12.37 4.17 -9.13
N GLU A 8 13.17 4.83 -9.95
CA GLU A 8 12.98 4.90 -11.41
C GLU A 8 13.13 3.54 -12.11
N GLU A 9 13.78 2.58 -11.47
CA GLU A 9 14.00 1.23 -12.00
C GLU A 9 12.90 0.25 -11.59
N ILE A 10 12.13 0.60 -10.55
CA ILE A 10 11.10 -0.29 -9.98
C ILE A 10 9.66 0.17 -10.26
N ASP A 11 9.45 1.44 -10.62
CA ASP A 11 8.13 1.95 -10.93
C ASP A 11 7.56 1.28 -12.20
N GLY A 12 6.35 0.77 -12.10
CA GLY A 12 5.66 0.12 -13.21
C GLY A 12 6.13 -1.31 -13.55
N LEU A 13 7.07 -1.89 -12.79
CA LEU A 13 7.49 -3.28 -13.00
C LEU A 13 6.44 -4.29 -12.54
N ILE A 14 5.61 -3.94 -11.59
CA ILE A 14 4.62 -4.82 -10.95
C ILE A 14 3.22 -4.30 -11.24
N THR A 15 2.34 -5.17 -11.70
CA THR A 15 0.90 -4.87 -11.80
C THR A 15 0.23 -5.01 -10.43
N MET A 16 -0.93 -4.38 -10.26
CA MET A 16 -1.72 -4.56 -9.04
C MET A 16 -2.18 -6.02 -8.89
N LYS A 17 -2.48 -6.69 -9.99
CA LYS A 17 -2.86 -8.11 -9.98
C LYS A 17 -1.76 -8.98 -9.39
N GLU A 18 -0.53 -8.85 -9.89
CA GLU A 18 0.63 -9.58 -9.37
C GLU A 18 0.86 -9.28 -7.87
N ALA A 19 0.71 -8.02 -7.46
CA ALA A 19 0.82 -7.65 -6.06
C ALA A 19 -0.25 -8.34 -5.18
N VAL A 20 -1.49 -8.46 -5.65
CA VAL A 20 -2.56 -9.18 -4.93
C VAL A 20 -2.25 -10.68 -4.83
N GLU A 21 -1.74 -11.29 -5.89
CA GLU A 21 -1.34 -12.69 -5.92
C GLU A 21 -0.20 -12.99 -4.95
N VAL A 22 0.86 -12.16 -4.97
CA VAL A 22 2.01 -12.30 -4.05
C VAL A 22 1.61 -12.10 -2.59
N VAL A 23 0.75 -11.12 -2.30
CA VAL A 23 0.26 -10.89 -0.94
C VAL A 23 -0.61 -12.06 -0.46
N ARG A 24 -1.44 -12.62 -1.33
CA ARG A 24 -2.23 -13.82 -1.01
C ARG A 24 -1.34 -15.00 -0.64
N GLU A 25 -0.31 -15.26 -1.44
CA GLU A 25 0.67 -16.31 -1.14
C GLU A 25 1.41 -16.04 0.18
N GLY A 26 1.76 -14.77 0.44
CA GLY A 26 2.36 -14.36 1.71
C GLY A 26 1.49 -14.73 2.91
N PHE A 27 0.18 -14.52 2.84
CA PHE A 27 -0.75 -14.96 3.91
C PHE A 27 -0.82 -16.47 4.06
N VAL A 28 -0.79 -17.22 2.96
CA VAL A 28 -0.78 -18.69 3.00
C VAL A 28 0.48 -19.20 3.70
N GLN A 29 1.65 -18.63 3.35
CA GLN A 29 2.91 -19.02 3.98
C GLN A 29 2.97 -18.60 5.45
N TRP A 30 2.52 -17.39 5.77
CA TRP A 30 2.47 -16.93 7.16
C TRP A 30 1.58 -17.80 8.05
N ASN A 31 0.43 -18.26 7.53
CA ASN A 31 -0.43 -19.16 8.29
C ASN A 31 0.24 -20.52 8.58
N LYS A 32 1.09 -21.01 7.67
CA LYS A 32 1.85 -22.25 7.88
C LYS A 32 3.04 -22.05 8.82
N HIS A 33 3.64 -20.88 8.79
CA HIS A 33 4.89 -20.55 9.47
C HIS A 33 4.81 -19.14 10.07
N PRO A 34 4.06 -18.93 11.17
CA PRO A 34 3.87 -17.62 11.77
C PRO A 34 5.17 -16.95 12.23
N ASP A 35 6.20 -17.72 12.53
CA ASP A 35 7.52 -17.24 12.99
C ASP A 35 8.30 -16.49 11.89
N PHE A 36 7.86 -16.55 10.63
CA PHE A 36 8.53 -15.88 9.52
C PHE A 36 8.24 -14.37 9.44
N SER A 37 7.41 -13.85 10.30
CA SER A 37 7.07 -12.45 10.36
C SER A 37 7.10 -11.92 11.78
N GLU A 38 7.79 -10.82 11.96
CA GLU A 38 7.87 -10.14 13.25
C GLU A 38 6.96 -8.92 13.31
N VAL A 39 6.58 -8.56 14.52
CA VAL A 39 5.84 -7.32 14.77
C VAL A 39 6.72 -6.13 14.41
N ARG A 40 6.12 -5.13 13.77
CA ARG A 40 6.83 -3.90 13.43
C ARG A 40 7.42 -3.23 14.66
N HIS A 41 8.73 -2.96 14.61
CA HIS A 41 9.44 -2.21 15.63
C HIS A 41 9.52 -0.72 15.28
N ARG A 42 9.42 0.13 16.31
CA ARG A 42 9.54 1.58 16.19
C ARG A 42 10.45 2.12 17.27
N THR A 43 11.40 2.96 16.85
CA THR A 43 12.27 3.72 17.74
C THR A 43 11.94 5.20 17.60
N HIS A 44 11.64 5.86 18.71
CA HIS A 44 11.34 7.29 18.77
C HIS A 44 12.57 8.06 19.25
N ILE A 45 12.92 9.10 18.52
CA ILE A 45 14.01 10.01 18.84
C ILE A 45 13.43 11.32 19.39
N PRO A 46 14.09 12.00 20.36
CA PRO A 46 13.56 13.22 20.97
C PRO A 46 13.27 14.37 19.98
N SER A 47 13.89 14.37 18.80
CA SER A 47 13.63 15.33 17.71
C SER A 47 12.33 15.08 16.94
N ASN A 48 11.42 14.26 17.47
CA ASN A 48 10.20 13.78 16.77
C ASN A 48 10.49 12.96 15.52
N VAL A 49 11.65 12.38 15.40
CA VAL A 49 11.95 11.39 14.35
C VAL A 49 11.59 10.00 14.86
N ARG A 50 10.91 9.23 14.01
CA ARG A 50 10.59 7.85 14.27
C ARG A 50 11.16 6.96 13.19
N VAL A 51 11.94 5.96 13.59
CA VAL A 51 12.39 4.89 12.70
C VAL A 51 11.43 3.72 12.84
N SER A 52 10.95 3.19 11.72
CA SER A 52 10.11 1.99 11.67
C SER A 52 10.84 0.89 10.92
N VAL A 53 10.85 -0.32 11.48
CA VAL A 53 11.41 -1.53 10.86
C VAL A 53 10.33 -2.59 10.78
N HIS A 54 10.20 -3.18 9.61
CA HIS A 54 9.36 -4.34 9.32
C HIS A 54 10.29 -5.45 8.84
N GLN A 55 10.19 -6.62 9.40
CA GLN A 55 11.04 -7.75 9.01
C GLN A 55 10.22 -9.02 8.85
N GLY A 56 10.70 -9.90 8.01
CA GLY A 56 10.05 -11.17 7.74
C GLY A 56 10.67 -11.90 6.57
N GLY A 57 10.16 -13.08 6.30
CA GLY A 57 10.63 -13.93 5.21
C GLY A 57 9.49 -14.61 4.48
N LEU A 58 9.77 -14.96 3.24
CA LEU A 58 8.95 -15.79 2.38
C LEU A 58 9.79 -16.93 1.81
N PRO A 59 10.03 -18.00 2.58
CA PRO A 59 10.88 -19.11 2.15
C PRO A 59 10.45 -19.76 0.84
N GLY A 60 9.13 -19.81 0.57
CA GLY A 60 8.63 -20.30 -0.71
C GLY A 60 9.04 -19.47 -1.94
N VAL A 61 9.52 -18.24 -1.71
CA VAL A 61 10.11 -17.36 -2.74
C VAL A 61 11.64 -17.30 -2.59
N GLY A 62 12.20 -17.91 -1.55
CA GLY A 62 13.62 -17.93 -1.29
C GLY A 62 14.21 -16.64 -0.74
N VAL A 63 13.38 -15.77 -0.12
CA VAL A 63 13.83 -14.47 0.39
C VAL A 63 13.42 -14.23 1.84
N THR A 64 14.32 -13.57 2.58
CA THR A 64 14.03 -12.95 3.87
C THR A 64 14.61 -11.55 3.88
N GLY A 65 14.15 -10.69 4.79
CA GLY A 65 14.68 -9.35 4.83
C GLY A 65 13.91 -8.38 5.71
N LEU A 66 14.20 -7.13 5.49
CA LEU A 66 13.58 -6.04 6.24
C LEU A 66 13.26 -4.85 5.32
N MET A 67 12.27 -4.07 5.74
CA MET A 67 12.00 -2.73 5.22
C MET A 67 12.12 -1.73 6.36
N THR A 68 12.83 -0.64 6.13
CA THR A 68 12.95 0.45 7.09
C THR A 68 12.64 1.80 6.44
N HIS A 69 12.11 2.72 7.23
CA HIS A 69 11.94 4.13 6.87
C HIS A 69 11.94 5.01 8.11
N CYS A 70 12.27 6.29 7.91
CA CYS A 70 12.16 7.31 8.95
C CYS A 70 10.99 8.24 8.65
N GLU A 71 10.35 8.72 9.70
CA GLU A 71 9.26 9.70 9.62
C GLU A 71 9.54 10.81 10.62
N TRP A 72 9.32 12.06 10.21
CA TRP A 72 9.19 13.14 11.17
C TRP A 72 7.72 13.24 11.57
N THR A 73 7.45 13.20 12.88
CA THR A 73 6.08 13.12 13.41
C THR A 73 5.69 14.42 14.07
N THR A 74 4.44 14.79 13.95
CA THR A 74 3.82 15.88 14.70
C THR A 74 2.49 15.41 15.26
N ASN A 75 2.03 16.07 16.31
CA ASN A 75 0.74 15.78 16.92
C ASN A 75 -0.17 17.03 16.86
N PRO A 76 -0.61 17.44 15.67
CA PRO A 76 -1.52 18.57 15.53
C PRO A 76 -2.86 18.24 16.19
N THR A 77 -3.49 19.26 16.76
CA THR A 77 -4.85 19.13 17.29
C THR A 77 -5.85 19.38 16.17
N GLN A 78 -6.78 18.45 15.98
CA GLN A 78 -7.88 18.58 15.05
C GLN A 78 -9.19 18.21 15.76
N GLY A 79 -10.17 19.12 15.75
CA GLY A 79 -11.47 18.91 16.39
C GLY A 79 -11.36 18.63 17.91
N GLY A 80 -10.37 19.20 18.60
CA GLY A 80 -10.12 18.98 20.02
C GLY A 80 -9.35 17.69 20.36
N HIS A 81 -8.98 16.90 19.35
CA HIS A 81 -8.21 15.67 19.53
C HIS A 81 -6.81 15.81 18.93
N SER A 82 -5.81 15.30 19.63
CA SER A 82 -4.46 15.18 19.08
C SER A 82 -4.39 14.01 18.11
N ILE A 83 -3.90 14.26 16.91
CA ILE A 83 -3.69 13.23 15.89
C ILE A 83 -2.21 13.15 15.52
N GLU A 84 -1.72 11.95 15.29
CA GLU A 84 -0.36 11.77 14.78
C GLU A 84 -0.34 12.06 13.27
N ALA A 85 0.53 12.95 12.84
CA ALA A 85 0.73 13.28 11.44
C ALA A 85 2.19 13.07 11.03
N PHE A 86 2.41 12.77 9.75
CA PHE A 86 3.72 12.48 9.17
C PHE A 86 3.99 13.45 8.01
N PRO A 87 4.27 14.73 8.31
CA PRO A 87 4.50 15.73 7.25
C PRO A 87 5.73 15.41 6.40
N VAL A 88 6.71 14.69 6.96
CA VAL A 88 7.87 14.20 6.21
C VAL A 88 7.99 12.70 6.45
N ARG A 89 7.97 11.94 5.36
CA ARG A 89 8.27 10.52 5.35
C ARG A 89 9.46 10.26 4.44
N GLY A 90 10.54 9.73 5.01
CA GLY A 90 11.72 9.33 4.26
C GLY A 90 11.41 8.17 3.31
N ARG A 91 12.20 8.03 2.27
CA ARG A 91 12.10 6.90 1.36
C ARG A 91 12.36 5.60 2.13
N PRO A 92 11.53 4.58 1.98
CA PRO A 92 11.81 3.28 2.55
C PRO A 92 13.00 2.63 1.82
N VAL A 93 13.70 1.79 2.55
CA VAL A 93 14.74 0.91 2.00
C VAL A 93 14.38 -0.51 2.38
N GLN A 94 14.37 -1.41 1.40
CA GLN A 94 14.26 -2.84 1.63
C GLN A 94 15.64 -3.48 1.46
N VAL A 95 15.96 -4.40 2.36
CA VAL A 95 17.18 -5.22 2.33
C VAL A 95 16.73 -6.66 2.23
N LEU A 96 17.10 -7.34 1.14
CA LEU A 96 16.68 -8.71 0.88
C LEU A 96 17.90 -9.63 0.91
N TYR A 97 17.73 -10.71 1.65
CA TYR A 97 18.71 -11.79 1.77
C TYR A 97 18.15 -13.07 1.17
N ASP A 98 19.04 -13.94 0.75
CA ASP A 98 18.71 -15.31 0.42
C ASP A 98 18.26 -16.05 1.68
N ALA A 99 17.11 -16.72 1.61
CA ALA A 99 16.54 -17.41 2.77
C ALA A 99 17.26 -18.73 3.11
N GLU A 100 18.11 -19.27 2.21
CA GLU A 100 18.81 -20.53 2.42
C GLU A 100 20.22 -20.33 3.01
N ASN A 101 20.94 -19.31 2.54
CA ASN A 101 22.35 -19.13 2.89
C ASN A 101 22.66 -17.79 3.57
N GLY A 102 21.68 -16.87 3.68
CA GLY A 102 21.84 -15.57 4.33
C GLY A 102 22.63 -14.54 3.51
N GLU A 103 22.99 -14.81 2.26
CA GLU A 103 23.68 -13.83 1.42
C GLU A 103 22.82 -12.63 1.08
N LEU A 104 23.40 -11.44 1.12
CA LEU A 104 22.73 -10.21 0.66
C LEU A 104 22.46 -10.28 -0.84
N ARG A 105 21.19 -10.24 -1.22
CA ARG A 105 20.73 -10.34 -2.61
C ARG A 105 20.45 -8.98 -3.23
N CYS A 106 19.71 -8.12 -2.50
CA CYS A 106 19.19 -6.91 -3.09
C CYS A 106 18.98 -5.80 -2.06
N LEU A 107 19.24 -4.56 -2.50
CA LEU A 107 18.81 -3.34 -1.84
C LEU A 107 17.81 -2.62 -2.74
N ILE A 108 16.60 -2.35 -2.24
CA ILE A 108 15.58 -1.61 -2.97
C ILE A 108 15.37 -0.26 -2.29
N ILE A 109 15.55 0.84 -3.01
CA ILE A 109 15.35 2.20 -2.51
C ILE A 109 13.98 2.70 -3.01
N GLY A 110 13.06 2.98 -2.09
CA GLY A 110 11.69 3.38 -2.43
C GLY A 110 10.70 2.21 -2.36
N GLU A 111 9.49 2.45 -2.79
CA GLU A 111 8.43 1.44 -2.95
C GLU A 111 7.93 1.47 -4.40
N PRO A 112 7.76 0.32 -5.04
CA PRO A 112 7.30 0.26 -6.43
C PRO A 112 5.87 0.81 -6.53
N LYS A 113 5.60 1.55 -7.59
CA LYS A 113 4.23 1.91 -7.98
C LYS A 113 3.70 0.87 -8.95
N PRO A 114 2.41 0.54 -8.89
CA PRO A 114 1.83 -0.39 -9.84
C PRO A 114 1.83 0.20 -11.24
N LYS A 115 1.91 -0.67 -12.23
CA LYS A 115 1.92 -0.29 -13.65
C LYS A 115 0.72 0.58 -14.04
N GLU A 116 -0.41 0.37 -13.39
CA GLU A 116 -1.66 1.08 -13.63
C GLU A 116 -1.66 2.52 -13.10
N LEU A 117 -0.72 2.87 -12.22
CA LEU A 117 -0.63 4.19 -11.61
C LEU A 117 0.74 4.82 -11.83
N SER A 118 0.84 5.71 -12.80
CA SER A 118 2.03 6.53 -13.06
C SER A 118 2.15 7.76 -12.13
N LEU A 119 1.34 7.84 -11.07
CA LEU A 119 1.21 9.01 -10.22
C LEU A 119 2.44 9.25 -9.37
N SER A 120 2.77 10.52 -9.16
CA SER A 120 3.71 10.96 -8.14
C SER A 120 3.15 10.66 -6.74
N GLY A 121 4.02 10.37 -5.79
CA GLY A 121 3.64 10.12 -4.41
C GLY A 121 4.18 8.80 -3.85
N VAL A 122 3.84 8.54 -2.59
CA VAL A 122 4.23 7.30 -1.91
C VAL A 122 3.37 6.16 -2.43
N SER A 123 3.98 5.04 -2.76
CA SER A 123 3.26 3.84 -3.16
C SER A 123 2.37 3.33 -2.02
N ALA A 124 1.18 2.87 -2.39
CA ALA A 124 0.27 2.16 -1.50
C ALA A 124 0.00 0.73 -2.03
N LEU A 125 0.83 0.24 -2.94
CA LEU A 125 0.67 -1.03 -3.63
C LEU A 125 0.41 -2.19 -2.67
N ARG A 126 1.33 -2.43 -1.76
CA ARG A 126 1.23 -3.51 -0.77
C ARG A 126 -0.01 -3.38 0.13
N THR A 127 -0.30 -2.16 0.60
CA THR A 127 -1.45 -1.90 1.47
C THR A 127 -2.76 -2.16 0.76
N ALA A 128 -2.88 -1.75 -0.49
CA ALA A 128 -4.06 -1.97 -1.32
C ALA A 128 -4.23 -3.46 -1.67
N ALA A 129 -3.15 -4.14 -2.03
CA ALA A 129 -3.17 -5.57 -2.30
C ALA A 129 -3.61 -6.38 -1.07
N ASN A 130 -3.12 -6.01 0.12
CA ASN A 130 -3.53 -6.61 1.39
C ASN A 130 -5.05 -6.45 1.63
N SER A 131 -5.58 -5.25 1.43
CA SER A 131 -7.02 -4.98 1.57
C SER A 131 -7.84 -5.75 0.54
N ALA A 132 -7.35 -5.92 -0.68
CA ALA A 132 -8.02 -6.71 -1.70
C ALA A 132 -8.09 -8.19 -1.32
N VAL A 133 -7.01 -8.78 -0.83
CA VAL A 133 -7.02 -10.18 -0.35
C VAL A 133 -8.06 -10.37 0.76
N GLY A 134 -8.07 -9.50 1.77
CA GLY A 134 -9.08 -9.56 2.83
C GLY A 134 -10.51 -9.39 2.30
N THR A 135 -10.72 -8.43 1.41
CA THR A 135 -12.03 -8.19 0.78
C THR A 135 -12.48 -9.39 -0.07
N ASP A 136 -11.54 -10.06 -0.75
CA ASP A 136 -11.90 -11.25 -1.54
C ASP A 136 -12.43 -12.40 -0.68
N VAL A 137 -11.92 -12.53 0.53
CA VAL A 137 -12.39 -13.56 1.49
C VAL A 137 -13.74 -13.18 2.11
N PHE A 138 -13.90 -11.94 2.54
CA PHE A 138 -15.03 -11.54 3.39
C PHE A 138 -16.20 -10.88 2.65
N ALA A 139 -15.96 -10.22 1.51
CA ALA A 139 -17.03 -9.56 0.78
C ALA A 139 -17.80 -10.50 -0.13
N ARG A 140 -19.07 -10.18 -0.37
CA ARG A 140 -19.93 -10.91 -1.29
C ARG A 140 -19.25 -11.04 -2.67
N LYS A 141 -19.29 -12.22 -3.26
CA LYS A 141 -18.66 -12.49 -4.57
C LYS A 141 -19.29 -11.68 -5.72
N ASN A 142 -20.55 -11.33 -5.59
CA ASN A 142 -21.31 -10.51 -6.57
C ASN A 142 -21.33 -9.02 -6.23
N ALA A 143 -20.44 -8.53 -5.38
CA ALA A 143 -20.34 -7.09 -5.09
C ALA A 143 -19.86 -6.33 -6.33
N GLU A 144 -20.65 -5.33 -6.76
CA GLU A 144 -20.39 -4.52 -7.95
C GLU A 144 -20.31 -3.01 -7.64
N SER A 145 -20.51 -2.65 -6.38
CA SER A 145 -20.53 -1.25 -5.95
C SER A 145 -19.63 -1.04 -4.75
N ILE A 146 -18.92 0.09 -4.70
CA ILE A 146 -18.03 0.49 -3.60
C ILE A 146 -18.43 1.88 -3.10
N GLY A 147 -18.46 2.04 -1.76
CA GLY A 147 -18.39 3.32 -1.09
C GLY A 147 -16.96 3.59 -0.65
N MET A 148 -16.38 4.70 -1.07
CA MET A 148 -15.02 5.11 -0.69
C MET A 148 -15.04 6.32 0.23
N LEU A 149 -14.38 6.21 1.37
CA LEU A 149 -14.12 7.32 2.28
C LEU A 149 -12.66 7.76 2.14
N GLY A 150 -12.45 8.91 1.49
CA GLY A 150 -11.14 9.42 1.12
C GLY A 150 -10.92 9.39 -0.39
N SER A 151 -10.09 10.33 -0.88
CA SER A 151 -9.82 10.54 -2.30
C SER A 151 -8.33 10.77 -2.60
N GLN A 152 -7.46 10.39 -1.67
CA GLN A 152 -6.02 10.56 -1.82
C GLN A 152 -5.36 9.32 -2.44
N ASN A 153 -4.04 9.26 -2.39
CA ASN A 153 -3.23 8.22 -3.01
C ASN A 153 -3.65 6.79 -2.60
N GLN A 154 -3.94 6.56 -1.32
CA GLN A 154 -4.43 5.26 -0.85
C GLN A 154 -5.73 4.83 -1.56
N ALA A 155 -6.68 5.75 -1.72
CA ALA A 155 -7.95 5.46 -2.37
C ALA A 155 -7.78 4.97 -3.82
N ARG A 156 -6.85 5.58 -4.58
CA ARG A 156 -6.53 5.18 -5.95
C ARG A 156 -6.04 3.74 -6.02
N HIS A 157 -5.05 3.41 -5.21
CA HIS A 157 -4.49 2.07 -5.16
C HIS A 157 -5.51 1.02 -4.71
N HIS A 158 -6.31 1.33 -3.68
CA HIS A 158 -7.35 0.43 -3.21
C HIS A 158 -8.42 0.16 -4.25
N LEU A 159 -8.83 1.19 -5.01
CA LEU A 159 -9.84 1.01 -6.05
C LEU A 159 -9.34 0.07 -7.16
N ILE A 160 -8.09 0.24 -7.59
CA ILE A 160 -7.48 -0.67 -8.57
C ILE A 160 -7.42 -2.09 -8.01
N ALA A 161 -6.91 -2.25 -6.79
CA ALA A 161 -6.78 -3.57 -6.16
C ALA A 161 -8.14 -4.28 -5.99
N LEU A 162 -9.18 -3.55 -5.61
CA LEU A 162 -10.52 -4.10 -5.48
C LEU A 162 -11.12 -4.53 -6.82
N ARG A 163 -10.75 -3.89 -7.92
CA ARG A 163 -11.17 -4.32 -9.26
C ARG A 163 -10.52 -5.60 -9.73
N GLU A 164 -9.34 -5.93 -9.22
CA GLU A 164 -8.70 -7.22 -9.53
C GLU A 164 -9.48 -8.42 -8.97
N ILE A 165 -10.28 -8.19 -7.93
CA ILE A 165 -11.01 -9.26 -7.24
C ILE A 165 -12.52 -9.23 -7.41
N ARG A 166 -13.09 -8.13 -7.92
CA ARG A 166 -14.54 -7.92 -8.13
C ARG A 166 -14.82 -7.12 -9.39
N LYS A 167 -15.92 -7.42 -10.04
CA LYS A 167 -16.42 -6.68 -11.23
C LYS A 167 -17.11 -5.37 -10.80
N ILE A 168 -16.32 -4.43 -10.31
CA ILE A 168 -16.84 -3.15 -9.83
C ILE A 168 -17.34 -2.31 -11.00
N LYS A 169 -18.59 -1.87 -10.93
CA LYS A 169 -19.27 -1.06 -11.95
C LYS A 169 -19.55 0.36 -11.47
N ARG A 170 -19.74 0.55 -10.16
CA ARG A 170 -20.12 1.85 -9.57
C ARG A 170 -19.32 2.12 -8.32
N VAL A 171 -18.88 3.37 -8.19
CA VAL A 171 -18.18 3.84 -6.99
C VAL A 171 -18.81 5.16 -6.55
N LYS A 172 -19.11 5.28 -5.26
CA LYS A 172 -19.38 6.56 -4.62
C LYS A 172 -18.16 6.97 -3.82
N VAL A 173 -17.67 8.19 -4.01
CA VAL A 173 -16.51 8.70 -3.26
C VAL A 173 -16.88 9.92 -2.46
N TYR A 174 -16.61 9.87 -1.16
CA TYR A 174 -16.69 10.99 -0.26
C TYR A 174 -15.28 11.43 0.18
N SER A 175 -15.08 12.73 0.23
CA SER A 175 -13.93 13.38 0.86
C SER A 175 -14.39 14.75 1.34
N PRO A 176 -13.91 15.27 2.49
CA PRO A 176 -14.29 16.60 2.98
C PRO A 176 -14.02 17.72 1.96
N ASN A 177 -12.95 17.59 1.18
CA ASN A 177 -12.61 18.56 0.14
C ASN A 177 -13.34 18.24 -1.18
N PRO A 178 -14.27 19.11 -1.64
CA PRO A 178 -15.02 18.90 -2.88
C PRO A 178 -14.14 18.78 -4.13
N ARG A 179 -13.05 19.55 -4.19
CA ARG A 179 -12.12 19.51 -5.32
C ARG A 179 -11.42 18.16 -5.41
N HIS A 180 -10.89 17.65 -4.29
CA HIS A 180 -10.18 16.37 -4.27
C HIS A 180 -11.08 15.19 -4.64
N ARG A 181 -12.35 15.18 -4.19
CA ARG A 181 -13.28 14.09 -4.56
C ARG A 181 -13.68 14.15 -6.02
N LYS A 182 -13.81 15.37 -6.59
CA LYS A 182 -14.08 15.55 -8.02
C LYS A 182 -12.90 15.11 -8.88
N GLU A 183 -11.69 15.59 -8.57
CA GLU A 183 -10.45 15.19 -9.24
C GLU A 183 -10.26 13.68 -9.24
N PHE A 184 -10.48 13.03 -8.08
CA PHE A 184 -10.44 11.57 -7.97
C PHE A 184 -11.48 10.89 -8.88
N ALA A 185 -12.72 11.38 -8.88
CA ALA A 185 -13.80 10.80 -9.69
C ALA A 185 -13.49 10.91 -11.18
N ASP A 186 -13.07 12.09 -11.64
CA ASP A 186 -12.74 12.34 -13.05
C ASP A 186 -11.55 11.46 -13.51
N GLU A 187 -10.45 11.47 -12.74
CA GLU A 187 -9.25 10.71 -13.03
C GLU A 187 -9.50 9.20 -13.06
N MET A 188 -10.10 8.69 -12.00
CA MET A 188 -10.27 7.23 -11.87
C MET A 188 -11.40 6.69 -12.74
N SER A 189 -12.42 7.51 -13.08
CA SER A 189 -13.42 7.12 -14.06
C SER A 189 -12.80 6.95 -15.45
N ALA A 190 -11.93 7.87 -15.85
CA ALA A 190 -11.21 7.78 -17.13
C ALA A 190 -10.24 6.59 -17.15
N LEU A 191 -9.45 6.41 -16.10
CA LEU A 191 -8.47 5.33 -16.00
C LEU A 191 -9.12 3.94 -16.04
N LEU A 192 -10.24 3.77 -15.33
CA LEU A 192 -10.84 2.47 -15.09
C LEU A 192 -12.06 2.17 -15.94
N ASN A 193 -12.53 3.15 -16.72
CA ASN A 193 -13.75 3.08 -17.51
C ASN A 193 -14.96 2.59 -16.69
N ILE A 194 -15.20 3.21 -15.52
CA ILE A 194 -16.32 2.93 -14.62
C ILE A 194 -16.95 4.22 -14.14
N GLN A 195 -18.20 4.14 -13.70
CA GLN A 195 -18.89 5.29 -13.12
C GLN A 195 -18.39 5.54 -11.68
N ILE A 196 -17.80 6.71 -11.44
CA ILE A 196 -17.42 7.19 -10.10
C ILE A 196 -18.16 8.48 -9.81
N GLN A 197 -18.98 8.46 -8.78
CA GLN A 197 -19.81 9.59 -8.37
C GLN A 197 -19.21 10.24 -7.13
N PRO A 198 -18.77 11.51 -7.21
CA PRO A 198 -18.45 12.27 -6.01
C PRO A 198 -19.74 12.59 -5.24
N VAL A 199 -19.74 12.34 -3.94
CA VAL A 199 -20.91 12.60 -3.07
C VAL A 199 -20.56 13.60 -1.97
N GLU A 200 -21.57 14.37 -1.54
CA GLU A 200 -21.38 15.42 -0.54
C GLU A 200 -21.41 14.91 0.89
N LYS A 201 -22.00 13.74 1.10
CA LYS A 201 -22.15 13.11 2.40
C LYS A 201 -21.69 11.66 2.33
N ALA A 202 -21.25 11.12 3.45
CA ALA A 202 -20.80 9.74 3.60
C ALA A 202 -21.94 8.74 3.83
N GLU A 203 -23.18 9.13 3.59
CA GLU A 203 -24.41 8.32 3.78
C GLU A 203 -24.74 7.52 2.53
#